data_62678c8900b15507715d244a47bc5e4f
#
_entry.id   62678c8900b15507715d244a47bc5e4f
#
_cell.length_a   1.000
_cell.length_b   1.000
_cell.length_c   1.000
_cell.angle_alpha   90.00
_cell.angle_beta   90.00
_cell.angle_gamma   90.00
#
_symmetry.space_group_name_H-M   'P 1'
#
loop_
_entity.id
_entity.type
_entity.pdbx_description
1 polymer ?
#
loop_
_entity_poly.entity_id
_entity_poly.type
_entity_poly.pdbx_seq_one_letter_code
_entity_poly.pdbx_strand_id
1 'polypeptide(L)'
;MINTFLFDLDGTLIDTAPDLINTANEIYLKYNHKEISFQEGLGCSSNGINAFLKKRFTPDEINDNFLFDEFVEIYKNNCYLNASLFPGFQDILKDLKNRGFRVGIVTNKPRIFTDSILNHLGINSMFDVVLCPDDGFKPKPDNQMFLEVFDKLNVGHSQVIYVGDGERDIIAANASNIISVFASYGYIDPSENTEIWGYDLLINSTDDLKKLIDIFSLRNCLS
;
A
#
# COMPACT_ATOMS: atom_id res chain seq x y z
N MET A 1 -10.74 8.07 -21.10
CA MET A 1 -10.28 6.68 -21.36
C MET A 1 -9.23 6.34 -20.32
N ILE A 2 -9.43 5.27 -19.53
CA ILE A 2 -8.48 4.85 -18.50
C ILE A 2 -7.26 4.20 -19.18
N ASN A 3 -6.06 4.63 -18.80
CA ASN A 3 -4.80 4.10 -19.30
C ASN A 3 -3.74 3.84 -18.22
N THR A 4 -4.06 4.15 -16.95
CA THR A 4 -3.10 4.10 -15.84
C THR A 4 -3.74 3.47 -14.61
N PHE A 5 -3.10 2.45 -14.06
CA PHE A 5 -3.45 1.80 -12.80
C PHE A 5 -2.37 2.06 -11.76
N LEU A 6 -2.76 2.66 -10.66
CA LEU A 6 -1.90 2.90 -9.52
C LEU A 6 -2.35 2.06 -8.34
N PHE A 7 -1.41 1.64 -7.53
CA PHE A 7 -1.64 0.78 -6.36
C PHE A 7 -0.97 1.35 -5.11
N ASP A 8 -1.60 1.20 -3.96
CA ASP A 8 -0.84 1.17 -2.72
C ASP A 8 0.00 -0.11 -2.65
N LEU A 9 0.96 -0.16 -1.74
CA LEU A 9 1.86 -1.29 -1.62
C LEU A 9 1.38 -2.25 -0.52
N ASP A 10 1.46 -1.81 0.75
CA ASP A 10 1.15 -2.63 1.92
C ASP A 10 -0.35 -2.90 2.01
N GLY A 11 -0.76 -4.17 2.08
CA GLY A 11 -2.18 -4.54 2.18
C GLY A 11 -2.96 -4.50 0.87
N THR A 12 -2.38 -3.95 -0.19
CA THR A 12 -3.04 -3.85 -1.50
C THR A 12 -2.35 -4.70 -2.55
N LEU A 13 -1.10 -4.38 -2.88
CA LEU A 13 -0.31 -5.09 -3.88
C LEU A 13 0.48 -6.24 -3.25
N ILE A 14 1.07 -5.99 -2.08
CA ILE A 14 1.99 -6.88 -1.38
C ILE A 14 1.51 -7.11 0.05
N ASP A 15 1.47 -8.38 0.47
CA ASP A 15 1.32 -8.77 1.86
C ASP A 15 2.66 -8.63 2.57
N THR A 16 2.80 -7.55 3.33
CA THR A 16 3.99 -7.21 4.13
C THR A 16 3.74 -7.34 5.63
N ALA A 17 2.52 -7.66 6.04
CA ALA A 17 2.13 -7.76 7.45
C ALA A 17 2.96 -8.79 8.23
N PRO A 18 3.32 -9.96 7.68
CA PRO A 18 4.12 -10.94 8.42
C PRO A 18 5.43 -10.36 8.94
N ASP A 19 6.17 -9.60 8.11
CA ASP A 19 7.46 -9.05 8.50
C ASP A 19 7.34 -7.87 9.48
N LEU A 20 6.28 -7.04 9.35
CA LEU A 20 5.96 -5.99 10.31
C LEU A 20 5.62 -6.56 11.68
N ILE A 21 4.77 -7.59 11.72
CA ILE A 21 4.32 -8.25 12.95
C ILE A 21 5.50 -8.97 13.63
N ASN A 22 6.33 -9.67 12.87
CA ASN A 22 7.51 -10.35 13.39
C ASN A 22 8.49 -9.35 14.02
N THR A 23 8.74 -8.22 13.36
CA THR A 23 9.58 -7.14 13.89
C THR A 23 9.00 -6.56 15.19
N ALA A 24 7.70 -6.30 15.23
CA ALA A 24 7.04 -5.82 16.44
C ALA A 24 7.18 -6.83 17.59
N ASN A 25 6.96 -8.12 17.33
CA ASN A 25 7.06 -9.16 18.32
C ASN A 25 8.50 -9.35 18.85
N GLU A 26 9.51 -9.22 18.00
CA GLU A 26 10.91 -9.21 18.44
C GLU A 26 11.17 -8.10 19.45
N ILE A 27 10.69 -6.88 19.21
CA ILE A 27 10.81 -5.75 20.12
C ILE A 27 10.02 -6.01 21.42
N TYR A 28 8.77 -6.48 21.31
CA TYR A 28 7.96 -6.75 22.50
C TYR A 28 8.64 -7.76 23.42
N LEU A 29 9.17 -8.86 22.89
CA LEU A 29 9.88 -9.88 23.66
C LEU A 29 11.14 -9.32 24.32
N LYS A 30 11.92 -8.50 23.60
CA LYS A 30 13.13 -7.85 24.13
C LYS A 30 12.84 -6.99 25.38
N TYR A 31 11.68 -6.32 25.37
CA TYR A 31 11.24 -5.47 26.49
C TYR A 31 10.27 -6.17 27.45
N ASN A 32 10.23 -7.51 27.47
CA ASN A 32 9.40 -8.34 28.34
C ASN A 32 7.89 -8.11 28.18
N HIS A 33 7.43 -7.68 27.02
CA HIS A 33 6.01 -7.63 26.67
C HIS A 33 5.57 -8.91 25.97
N LYS A 34 4.26 -9.16 26.02
CA LYS A 34 3.63 -10.29 25.30
C LYS A 34 3.54 -9.95 23.79
N GLU A 35 3.81 -10.93 22.97
CA GLU A 35 3.57 -10.86 21.52
C GLU A 35 2.12 -10.50 21.19
N ILE A 36 1.93 -9.90 20.00
CA ILE A 36 0.59 -9.78 19.40
C ILE A 36 0.34 -10.95 18.46
N SER A 37 -0.92 -11.32 18.33
CA SER A 37 -1.35 -12.28 17.31
C SER A 37 -1.28 -11.67 15.92
N PHE A 38 -1.27 -12.53 14.88
CA PHE A 38 -1.33 -12.06 13.50
C PHE A 38 -2.56 -11.17 13.24
N GLN A 39 -3.72 -11.59 13.78
CA GLN A 39 -4.97 -10.82 13.62
C GLN A 39 -4.92 -9.43 14.27
N GLU A 40 -4.32 -9.31 15.45
CA GLU A 40 -4.12 -8.01 16.11
C GLU A 40 -3.14 -7.12 15.32
N GLY A 41 -2.13 -7.74 14.71
CA GLY A 41 -1.10 -7.06 13.93
C GLY A 41 -1.59 -6.53 12.58
N LEU A 42 -2.58 -7.17 11.94
CA LEU A 42 -3.12 -6.73 10.66
C LEU A 42 -3.63 -5.29 10.72
N GLY A 43 -4.44 -4.94 11.72
CA GLY A 43 -4.92 -3.56 11.89
C GLY A 43 -3.81 -2.53 12.17
N CYS A 44 -2.65 -2.98 12.71
CA CYS A 44 -1.49 -2.11 12.87
C CYS A 44 -0.72 -1.94 11.56
N SER A 45 -0.69 -2.97 10.71
CA SER A 45 0.12 -2.99 9.48
C SER A 45 -0.26 -1.86 8.52
N SER A 46 -1.54 -1.53 8.43
CA SER A 46 -2.02 -0.39 7.65
C SER A 46 -1.57 0.96 8.25
N ASN A 47 -1.41 1.06 9.57
CA ASN A 47 -1.17 2.30 10.29
C ASN A 47 0.31 2.55 10.63
N GLY A 48 1.22 1.69 10.17
CA GLY A 48 2.66 1.84 10.26
C GLY A 48 3.26 1.56 11.65
N ILE A 49 4.56 1.78 11.78
CA ILE A 49 5.38 1.41 12.95
C ILE A 49 4.80 1.92 14.28
N ASN A 50 4.35 3.18 14.31
CA ASN A 50 3.79 3.78 15.52
C ASN A 50 2.54 3.06 16.04
N ALA A 51 1.74 2.45 15.16
CA ALA A 51 0.58 1.69 15.57
C ALA A 51 0.99 0.42 16.33
N PHE A 52 2.03 -0.26 15.87
CA PHE A 52 2.61 -1.38 16.60
C PHE A 52 3.16 -0.95 17.96
N LEU A 53 4.03 0.06 18.00
CA LEU A 53 4.65 0.48 19.26
C LEU A 53 3.61 0.85 20.32
N LYS A 54 2.58 1.60 19.96
CA LYS A 54 1.49 2.00 20.88
C LYS A 54 0.64 0.82 21.42
N LYS A 55 0.75 -0.37 20.85
CA LYS A 55 0.03 -1.55 21.39
C LYS A 55 0.60 -2.03 22.72
N ARG A 56 1.87 -1.78 23.01
CA ARG A 56 2.56 -2.31 24.20
C ARG A 56 3.34 -1.26 24.99
N PHE A 57 3.63 -0.11 24.39
CA PHE A 57 4.46 0.92 25.02
C PHE A 57 3.70 2.23 25.17
N THR A 58 4.00 2.94 26.25
CA THR A 58 3.58 4.33 26.47
C THR A 58 4.39 5.27 25.57
N PRO A 59 3.92 6.51 25.32
CA PRO A 59 4.69 7.49 24.56
C PRO A 59 6.09 7.78 25.14
N ASP A 60 6.22 7.80 26.47
CA ASP A 60 7.49 8.03 27.15
C ASP A 60 8.45 6.86 26.91
N GLU A 61 8.00 5.62 27.05
CA GLU A 61 8.82 4.43 26.76
C GLU A 61 9.27 4.39 25.29
N ILE A 62 8.42 4.80 24.35
CA ILE A 62 8.79 4.85 22.94
C ILE A 62 9.92 5.85 22.71
N ASN A 63 9.83 7.04 23.31
CA ASN A 63 10.81 8.10 23.15
C ASN A 63 12.13 7.79 23.89
N ASP A 64 12.04 7.38 25.16
CA ASP A 64 13.21 7.16 26.02
C ASP A 64 14.07 5.98 25.55
N ASN A 65 13.46 4.98 24.92
CA ASN A 65 14.17 3.79 24.44
C ASN A 65 14.45 3.83 22.93
N PHE A 66 14.13 4.92 22.23
CA PHE A 66 14.33 5.03 20.78
C PHE A 66 13.68 3.87 19.99
N LEU A 67 12.52 3.40 20.45
CA LEU A 67 11.88 2.18 19.92
C LEU A 67 11.50 2.28 18.44
N PHE A 68 11.22 3.49 17.95
CA PHE A 68 10.95 3.71 16.54
C PHE A 68 12.21 3.42 15.70
N ASP A 69 13.36 3.94 16.11
CA ASP A 69 14.62 3.73 15.39
C ASP A 69 15.05 2.27 15.45
N GLU A 70 14.84 1.61 16.59
CA GLU A 70 15.11 0.19 16.75
C GLU A 70 14.23 -0.65 15.82
N PHE A 71 12.93 -0.31 15.72
CA PHE A 71 12.03 -0.99 14.79
C PHE A 71 12.51 -0.83 13.34
N VAL A 72 12.87 0.38 12.95
CA VAL A 72 13.40 0.69 11.62
C VAL A 72 14.64 -0.14 11.30
N GLU A 73 15.60 -0.24 12.23
CA GLU A 73 16.84 -1.00 12.02
C GLU A 73 16.59 -2.51 11.88
N ILE A 74 15.71 -3.08 12.70
CA ILE A 74 15.34 -4.49 12.59
C ILE A 74 14.59 -4.73 11.27
N TYR A 75 13.56 -3.92 11.01
CA TYR A 75 12.71 -4.07 9.82
C TYR A 75 13.48 -3.90 8.51
N LYS A 76 14.47 -3.03 8.47
CA LYS A 76 15.35 -2.81 7.32
C LYS A 76 16.01 -4.10 6.82
N ASN A 77 16.38 -4.98 7.73
CA ASN A 77 17.01 -6.26 7.39
C ASN A 77 16.00 -7.38 7.09
N ASN A 78 14.74 -7.21 7.50
CA ASN A 78 13.75 -8.28 7.52
C ASN A 78 12.51 -7.98 6.65
N CYS A 79 12.33 -6.76 6.12
CA CYS A 79 11.08 -6.28 5.50
C CYS A 79 10.62 -7.03 4.24
N TYR A 80 11.39 -7.97 3.77
CA TYR A 80 11.14 -8.74 2.54
C TYR A 80 11.17 -10.25 2.75
N LEU A 81 11.44 -10.75 3.96
CA LEU A 81 11.65 -12.19 4.20
C LEU A 81 10.39 -13.02 3.95
N ASN A 82 9.22 -12.49 4.31
CA ASN A 82 7.93 -13.12 4.12
C ASN A 82 7.00 -12.31 3.23
N ALA A 83 7.47 -11.16 2.72
CA ALA A 83 6.68 -10.33 1.83
C ALA A 83 6.37 -11.07 0.53
N SER A 84 5.11 -11.03 0.09
CA SER A 84 4.68 -11.67 -1.15
C SER A 84 3.57 -10.86 -1.83
N LEU A 85 3.48 -10.97 -3.16
CA LEU A 85 2.32 -10.43 -3.88
C LEU A 85 1.03 -11.09 -3.38
N PHE A 86 -0.04 -10.32 -3.23
CA PHE A 86 -1.36 -10.92 -3.02
C PHE A 86 -1.69 -11.88 -4.17
N PRO A 87 -2.44 -12.97 -3.92
CA PRO A 87 -2.73 -14.00 -4.92
C PRO A 87 -3.26 -13.40 -6.23
N GLY A 88 -2.67 -13.77 -7.36
CA GLY A 88 -3.08 -13.34 -8.70
C GLY A 88 -2.44 -12.02 -9.19
N PHE A 89 -1.79 -11.22 -8.34
CA PHE A 89 -1.19 -9.95 -8.78
C PHE A 89 -0.08 -10.10 -9.80
N GLN A 90 0.69 -11.17 -9.76
CA GLN A 90 1.73 -11.39 -10.77
C GLN A 90 1.15 -11.44 -12.18
N ASP A 91 0.02 -12.11 -12.35
CA ASP A 91 -0.66 -12.21 -13.64
C ASP A 91 -1.36 -10.90 -14.00
N ILE A 92 -1.94 -10.21 -13.02
CA ILE A 92 -2.55 -8.89 -13.21
C ILE A 92 -1.53 -7.88 -13.73
N LEU A 93 -0.35 -7.78 -13.11
CA LEU A 93 0.69 -6.86 -13.55
C LEU A 93 1.15 -7.16 -14.98
N LYS A 94 1.34 -8.44 -15.32
CA LYS A 94 1.69 -8.86 -16.69
C LYS A 94 0.58 -8.49 -17.68
N ASP A 95 -0.66 -8.73 -17.31
CA ASP A 95 -1.82 -8.44 -18.18
C ASP A 95 -1.98 -6.95 -18.43
N LEU A 96 -1.86 -6.11 -17.39
CA LEU A 96 -1.87 -4.65 -17.54
C LEU A 96 -0.78 -4.16 -18.50
N LYS A 97 0.45 -4.65 -18.34
CA LYS A 97 1.56 -4.28 -19.24
C LYS A 97 1.33 -4.77 -20.68
N ASN A 98 0.84 -5.99 -20.87
CA ASN A 98 0.54 -6.56 -22.20
C ASN A 98 -0.57 -5.76 -22.93
N ARG A 99 -1.53 -5.22 -22.19
CA ARG A 99 -2.60 -4.36 -22.72
C ARG A 99 -2.17 -2.90 -22.91
N GLY A 100 -0.92 -2.55 -22.58
CA GLY A 100 -0.37 -1.21 -22.76
C GLY A 100 -0.79 -0.20 -21.68
N PHE A 101 -1.32 -0.66 -20.53
CA PHE A 101 -1.58 0.22 -19.39
C PHE A 101 -0.27 0.61 -18.73
N ARG A 102 -0.22 1.84 -18.20
CA ARG A 102 0.80 2.28 -17.27
C ARG A 102 0.47 1.77 -15.88
N VAL A 103 1.49 1.36 -15.15
CA VAL A 103 1.35 0.78 -13.83
C VAL A 103 2.27 1.51 -12.86
N GLY A 104 1.75 1.93 -11.70
CA GLY A 104 2.56 2.62 -10.70
C GLY A 104 2.20 2.25 -9.28
N ILE A 105 3.09 2.65 -8.37
CA ILE A 105 2.91 2.55 -6.92
C ILE A 105 2.91 3.96 -6.33
N VAL A 106 1.93 4.23 -5.47
CA VAL A 106 1.86 5.44 -4.63
C VAL A 106 1.61 4.97 -3.20
N THR A 107 2.66 4.96 -2.38
CA THR A 107 2.62 4.35 -1.05
C THR A 107 3.08 5.31 0.05
N ASN A 108 2.61 5.10 1.29
CA ASN A 108 3.16 5.78 2.47
C ASN A 108 4.37 5.05 3.07
N LYS A 109 4.76 3.92 2.49
CA LYS A 109 5.96 3.20 2.91
C LYS A 109 7.23 3.96 2.49
N PRO A 110 8.24 4.13 3.37
CA PRO A 110 9.52 4.74 3.03
C PRO A 110 10.23 4.03 1.87
N ARG A 111 10.94 4.83 1.06
CA ARG A 111 11.67 4.39 -0.15
C ARG A 111 12.58 3.20 0.12
N ILE A 112 13.33 3.24 1.20
CA ILE A 112 14.29 2.18 1.55
C ILE A 112 13.62 0.80 1.70
N PHE A 113 12.44 0.72 2.28
CA PHE A 113 11.72 -0.55 2.44
C PHE A 113 11.01 -0.94 1.14
N THR A 114 10.43 0.04 0.45
CA THR A 114 9.77 -0.16 -0.84
C THR A 114 10.73 -0.79 -1.85
N ASP A 115 11.89 -0.20 -2.04
CA ASP A 115 12.89 -0.69 -2.98
C ASP A 115 13.42 -2.07 -2.58
N SER A 116 13.67 -2.32 -1.28
CA SER A 116 14.11 -3.62 -0.79
C SER A 116 13.12 -4.73 -1.12
N ILE A 117 11.82 -4.49 -0.89
CA ILE A 117 10.75 -5.46 -1.17
C ILE A 117 10.60 -5.70 -2.67
N LEU A 118 10.51 -4.62 -3.48
CA LEU A 118 10.34 -4.73 -4.94
C LEU A 118 11.54 -5.43 -5.60
N ASN A 119 12.77 -5.16 -5.12
CA ASN A 119 13.97 -5.82 -5.60
C ASN A 119 13.99 -7.31 -5.24
N HIS A 120 13.64 -7.66 -3.99
CA HIS A 120 13.58 -9.05 -3.54
C HIS A 120 12.57 -9.86 -4.36
N LEU A 121 11.39 -9.29 -4.63
CA LEU A 121 10.37 -9.92 -5.46
C LEU A 121 10.67 -9.89 -6.97
N GLY A 122 11.68 -9.15 -7.40
CA GLY A 122 12.08 -9.05 -8.82
C GLY A 122 11.05 -8.35 -9.70
N ILE A 123 10.23 -7.44 -9.15
CA ILE A 123 9.11 -6.80 -9.85
C ILE A 123 9.29 -5.30 -10.14
N ASN A 124 10.43 -4.71 -9.80
CA ASN A 124 10.70 -3.28 -10.02
C ASN A 124 10.40 -2.81 -11.45
N SER A 125 10.79 -3.61 -12.44
CA SER A 125 10.61 -3.28 -13.86
C SER A 125 9.14 -3.31 -14.33
N MET A 126 8.23 -3.77 -13.49
CA MET A 126 6.79 -3.79 -13.81
C MET A 126 6.14 -2.40 -13.67
N PHE A 127 6.78 -1.47 -12.95
CA PHE A 127 6.21 -0.16 -12.62
C PHE A 127 6.86 0.96 -13.43
N ASP A 128 6.00 1.80 -14.02
CA ASP A 128 6.41 2.99 -14.76
C ASP A 128 6.73 4.16 -13.81
N VAL A 129 6.17 4.13 -12.59
CA VAL A 129 6.42 5.09 -11.51
C VAL A 129 6.25 4.43 -10.14
N VAL A 130 7.12 4.78 -9.21
CA VAL A 130 7.00 4.41 -7.78
C VAL A 130 7.26 5.68 -6.98
N LEU A 131 6.30 6.09 -6.14
CA LEU A 131 6.40 7.29 -5.29
C LEU A 131 6.23 6.94 -3.82
N CYS A 132 7.14 7.48 -3.02
CA CYS A 132 7.19 7.36 -1.58
C CYS A 132 7.22 8.76 -0.93
N PRO A 133 6.82 8.92 0.35
CA PRO A 133 6.82 10.25 0.99
C PRO A 133 8.21 10.88 1.08
N ASP A 134 9.22 10.07 1.36
CA ASP A 134 10.62 10.51 1.48
C ASP A 134 11.29 10.88 0.13
N ASP A 135 10.58 10.81 -0.99
CA ASP A 135 10.97 11.44 -2.26
C ASP A 135 10.71 12.97 -2.27
N GLY A 136 10.24 13.53 -1.17
CA GLY A 136 9.97 14.96 -1.00
C GLY A 136 8.49 15.33 -1.03
N PHE A 137 7.61 14.36 -0.84
CA PHE A 137 6.15 14.56 -0.86
C PHE A 137 5.54 14.39 0.53
N LYS A 138 4.37 15.00 0.74
CA LYS A 138 3.54 14.67 1.88
C LYS A 138 2.92 13.28 1.70
N PRO A 139 2.81 12.50 2.80
CA PRO A 139 2.14 11.20 2.75
C PRO A 139 0.63 11.34 2.50
N LYS A 140 0.00 10.31 1.93
CA LYS A 140 -1.47 10.19 1.91
C LYS A 140 -2.03 10.38 3.33
N PRO A 141 -3.11 11.13 3.53
CA PRO A 141 -4.14 11.51 2.54
C PRO A 141 -3.85 12.78 1.71
N ASP A 142 -2.65 13.37 1.77
CA ASP A 142 -2.29 14.46 0.86
C ASP A 142 -2.15 13.91 -0.58
N ASN A 143 -2.50 14.74 -1.57
CA ASN A 143 -2.53 14.30 -2.97
C ASN A 143 -1.26 14.62 -3.78
N GLN A 144 -0.21 15.15 -3.15
CA GLN A 144 1.00 15.59 -3.86
C GLN A 144 1.63 14.48 -4.72
N MET A 145 1.68 13.24 -4.20
CA MET A 145 2.23 12.12 -4.97
C MET A 145 1.42 11.84 -6.24
N PHE A 146 0.09 12.01 -6.22
CA PHE A 146 -0.73 11.83 -7.44
C PHE A 146 -0.50 12.93 -8.46
N LEU A 147 -0.31 14.18 -8.02
CA LEU A 147 0.03 15.28 -8.91
C LEU A 147 1.37 15.01 -9.62
N GLU A 148 2.36 14.49 -8.91
CA GLU A 148 3.64 14.08 -9.48
C GLU A 148 3.49 12.91 -10.47
N VAL A 149 2.58 11.95 -10.22
CA VAL A 149 2.26 10.90 -11.21
C VAL A 149 1.76 11.50 -12.51
N PHE A 150 0.85 12.48 -12.45
CA PHE A 150 0.29 13.12 -13.63
C PHE A 150 1.40 13.75 -14.49
N ASP A 151 2.34 14.43 -13.85
CA ASP A 151 3.46 15.07 -14.52
C ASP A 151 4.44 14.03 -15.09
N LYS A 152 4.87 13.06 -14.29
CA LYS A 152 5.84 12.03 -14.71
C LYS A 152 5.34 11.16 -15.86
N LEU A 153 4.08 10.76 -15.80
CA LEU A 153 3.50 9.89 -16.80
C LEU A 153 2.78 10.65 -17.94
N ASN A 154 2.68 11.98 -17.85
CA ASN A 154 1.93 12.82 -18.78
C ASN A 154 0.50 12.28 -19.00
N VAL A 155 -0.24 12.14 -17.90
CA VAL A 155 -1.63 11.65 -17.88
C VAL A 155 -2.56 12.62 -17.17
N GLY A 156 -3.81 12.68 -17.61
CA GLY A 156 -4.85 13.46 -16.93
C GLY A 156 -5.54 12.64 -15.82
N HIS A 157 -6.05 13.32 -14.80
CA HIS A 157 -6.76 12.69 -13.68
C HIS A 157 -7.85 11.70 -14.13
N SER A 158 -8.63 12.02 -15.17
CA SER A 158 -9.69 11.14 -15.70
C SER A 158 -9.18 9.85 -16.39
N GLN A 159 -7.87 9.67 -16.49
CA GLN A 159 -7.23 8.50 -17.10
C GLN A 159 -6.68 7.52 -16.07
N VAL A 160 -6.78 7.85 -14.78
CA VAL A 160 -6.10 7.15 -13.69
C VAL A 160 -7.11 6.47 -12.76
N ILE A 161 -6.79 5.24 -12.38
CA ILE A 161 -7.44 4.50 -11.29
C ILE A 161 -6.41 4.28 -10.19
N TYR A 162 -6.82 4.43 -8.95
CA TYR A 162 -6.01 4.09 -7.80
C TYR A 162 -6.69 3.04 -6.93
N VAL A 163 -5.96 1.99 -6.57
CA VAL A 163 -6.41 0.89 -5.72
C VAL A 163 -5.66 0.96 -4.40
N GLY A 164 -6.37 1.00 -3.29
CA GLY A 164 -5.80 1.02 -1.94
C GLY A 164 -6.74 0.40 -0.92
N ASP A 165 -6.22 0.02 0.25
CA ASP A 165 -6.98 -0.65 1.31
C ASP A 165 -7.29 0.25 2.52
N GLY A 166 -6.76 1.48 2.59
CA GLY A 166 -6.95 2.40 3.71
C GLY A 166 -7.78 3.64 3.39
N GLU A 167 -8.43 4.23 4.40
CA GLU A 167 -9.18 5.49 4.26
C GLU A 167 -8.34 6.60 3.62
N ARG A 168 -7.06 6.71 4.01
CA ARG A 168 -6.11 7.69 3.46
C ARG A 168 -5.90 7.56 1.95
N ASP A 169 -6.04 6.35 1.42
CA ASP A 169 -5.92 6.05 0.00
C ASP A 169 -7.10 6.64 -0.77
N ILE A 170 -8.29 6.41 -0.23
CA ILE A 170 -9.53 6.89 -0.82
C ILE A 170 -9.61 8.42 -0.76
N ILE A 171 -9.27 9.03 0.39
CA ILE A 171 -9.24 10.49 0.53
C ILE A 171 -8.27 11.12 -0.47
N ALA A 172 -7.05 10.59 -0.59
CA ALA A 172 -6.03 11.13 -1.49
C ALA A 172 -6.43 10.97 -2.98
N ALA A 173 -7.03 9.83 -3.36
CA ALA A 173 -7.53 9.59 -4.70
C ALA A 173 -8.68 10.55 -5.05
N ASN A 174 -9.65 10.72 -4.15
CA ASN A 174 -10.77 11.62 -4.33
C ASN A 174 -10.32 13.09 -4.43
N ALA A 175 -9.35 13.50 -3.59
CA ALA A 175 -8.74 14.84 -3.67
C ALA A 175 -8.00 15.08 -4.99
N SER A 176 -7.61 14.03 -5.70
CA SER A 176 -6.96 14.07 -7.01
C SER A 176 -7.93 13.96 -8.19
N ASN A 177 -9.24 13.80 -7.93
CA ASN A 177 -10.27 13.53 -8.94
C ASN A 177 -9.96 12.32 -9.83
N ILE A 178 -9.36 11.27 -9.27
CA ILE A 178 -9.13 9.98 -9.93
C ILE A 178 -10.11 8.95 -9.39
N ILE A 179 -10.34 7.87 -10.14
CA ILE A 179 -11.22 6.79 -9.68
C ILE A 179 -10.57 6.08 -8.50
N SER A 180 -11.25 6.10 -7.36
CA SER A 180 -10.83 5.43 -6.13
C SER A 180 -11.43 4.04 -6.04
N VAL A 181 -10.59 3.02 -5.85
CA VAL A 181 -10.99 1.62 -5.68
C VAL A 181 -10.56 1.11 -4.32
N PHE A 182 -11.54 0.77 -3.49
CA PHE A 182 -11.28 0.18 -2.18
C PHE A 182 -11.03 -1.32 -2.30
N ALA A 183 -9.87 -1.78 -1.82
CA ALA A 183 -9.48 -3.18 -1.77
C ALA A 183 -9.81 -3.78 -0.39
N SER A 184 -11.02 -4.32 -0.22
CA SER A 184 -11.49 -4.83 1.07
C SER A 184 -10.81 -6.13 1.53
N TYR A 185 -9.94 -6.70 0.71
CA TYR A 185 -9.11 -7.86 1.10
C TYR A 185 -7.83 -7.47 1.85
N GLY A 186 -7.56 -6.17 1.99
CA GLY A 186 -6.34 -5.64 2.62
C GLY A 186 -6.36 -5.63 4.14
N TYR A 187 -5.58 -4.73 4.74
CA TYR A 187 -5.38 -4.64 6.20
C TYR A 187 -6.39 -3.70 6.83
N ILE A 188 -7.60 -4.17 7.04
CA ILE A 188 -8.68 -3.37 7.61
C ILE A 188 -8.79 -3.66 9.09
N ASP A 189 -8.79 -2.62 9.92
CA ASP A 189 -9.13 -2.76 11.34
C ASP A 189 -10.64 -3.02 11.44
N PRO A 190 -11.08 -4.08 12.14
CA PRO A 190 -12.51 -4.38 12.30
C PRO A 190 -13.34 -3.26 12.94
N SER A 191 -12.69 -2.30 13.58
CA SER A 191 -13.36 -1.12 14.19
C SER A 191 -13.63 0.00 13.17
N GLU A 192 -13.03 -0.05 11.98
CA GLU A 192 -13.21 0.97 10.95
C GLU A 192 -14.56 0.85 10.23
N ASN A 193 -15.24 1.96 10.07
CA ASN A 193 -16.46 2.03 9.26
C ASN A 193 -16.14 2.41 7.82
N THR A 194 -15.83 1.41 7.00
CA THR A 194 -15.41 1.60 5.61
C THR A 194 -16.49 2.17 4.69
N GLU A 195 -17.78 2.08 5.07
CA GLU A 195 -18.90 2.58 4.26
C GLU A 195 -18.89 4.11 4.10
N ILE A 196 -18.25 4.84 5.04
CA ILE A 196 -18.20 6.31 5.01
C ILE A 196 -17.00 6.86 4.23
N TRP A 197 -16.08 6.03 3.74
CA TRP A 197 -14.86 6.49 3.07
C TRP A 197 -15.10 7.15 1.71
N GLY A 198 -16.23 6.86 1.07
CA GLY A 198 -16.62 7.51 -0.19
C GLY A 198 -15.81 7.07 -1.40
N TYR A 199 -15.44 5.79 -1.46
CA TYR A 199 -14.80 5.18 -2.64
C TYR A 199 -15.78 5.08 -3.82
N ASP A 200 -15.25 5.13 -5.04
CA ASP A 200 -16.05 4.98 -6.26
C ASP A 200 -16.38 3.51 -6.54
N LEU A 201 -15.45 2.60 -6.27
CA LEU A 201 -15.57 1.17 -6.56
C LEU A 201 -15.03 0.34 -5.38
N LEU A 202 -15.60 -0.86 -5.20
CA LEU A 202 -15.18 -1.85 -4.22
C LEU A 202 -14.73 -3.13 -4.92
N ILE A 203 -13.62 -3.68 -4.49
CA ILE A 203 -13.16 -5.02 -4.87
C ILE A 203 -12.90 -5.86 -3.61
N ASN A 204 -13.39 -7.09 -3.59
CA ASN A 204 -13.22 -8.01 -2.47
C ASN A 204 -12.10 -9.04 -2.71
N SER A 205 -11.54 -9.03 -3.91
CA SER A 205 -10.48 -9.96 -4.31
C SER A 205 -9.72 -9.43 -5.53
N THR A 206 -8.58 -10.03 -5.80
CA THR A 206 -7.82 -9.77 -7.03
C THR A 206 -8.54 -10.24 -8.30
N ASP A 207 -9.46 -11.21 -8.18
CA ASP A 207 -10.31 -11.61 -9.31
C ASP A 207 -11.33 -10.52 -9.67
N ASP A 208 -11.81 -9.74 -8.70
CA ASP A 208 -12.66 -8.59 -8.99
C ASP A 208 -11.87 -7.47 -9.68
N LEU A 209 -10.58 -7.31 -9.30
CA LEU A 209 -9.67 -6.39 -10.00
C LEU A 209 -9.47 -6.79 -11.47
N LYS A 210 -9.32 -8.10 -11.79
CA LYS A 210 -9.23 -8.59 -13.15
C LYS A 210 -10.48 -8.23 -13.97
N LYS A 211 -11.67 -8.44 -13.39
CA LYS A 211 -12.94 -8.06 -14.06
C LYS A 211 -13.00 -6.55 -14.31
N LEU A 212 -12.53 -5.75 -13.35
CA LEU A 212 -12.48 -4.30 -13.49
C LEU A 212 -11.56 -3.86 -14.63
N ILE A 213 -10.38 -4.47 -14.74
CA ILE A 213 -9.43 -4.23 -15.85
C ILE A 213 -10.06 -4.58 -17.19
N ASP A 214 -10.79 -5.70 -17.30
CA ASP A 214 -11.48 -6.11 -18.51
C ASP A 214 -12.53 -5.08 -18.95
N ILE A 215 -13.33 -4.57 -18.01
CA ILE A 215 -14.34 -3.53 -18.29
C ILE A 215 -13.68 -2.27 -18.85
N PHE A 216 -12.59 -1.79 -18.28
CA PHE A 216 -11.91 -0.59 -18.75
C PHE A 216 -11.17 -0.81 -20.08
N SER A 217 -10.63 -2.01 -20.31
CA SER A 217 -10.03 -2.37 -21.60
C SER A 217 -11.06 -2.36 -22.73
N LEU A 218 -12.24 -2.95 -22.52
CA LEU A 218 -13.31 -2.97 -23.53
C LEU A 218 -13.82 -1.56 -23.87
N ARG A 219 -13.97 -0.69 -22.86
CA ARG A 219 -14.36 0.72 -23.08
C ARG A 219 -13.31 1.49 -23.90
N ASN A 220 -12.04 1.16 -23.73
CA ASN A 220 -10.96 1.78 -24.48
C ASN A 220 -10.94 1.32 -25.96
N CYS A 221 -11.44 0.15 -26.28
CA CYS A 221 -11.55 -0.34 -27.66
C CYS A 221 -12.74 0.24 -28.44
N LEU A 222 -13.75 0.80 -27.73
CA LEU A 222 -14.99 1.32 -28.33
C LEU A 222 -15.00 2.85 -28.49
N SER A 223 -13.97 3.54 -28.04
CA SER A 223 -13.81 5.01 -28.08
C SER A 223 -12.69 5.42 -29.03
#